data_5811927811c22e2ed87b534558db0656
#
_entry.id   5811927811c22e2ed87b534558db0656
#
_cell.length_a   1.000
_cell.length_b   1.000
_cell.length_c   1.000
_cell.angle_alpha   90.00
_cell.angle_beta   90.00
_cell.angle_gamma   90.00
#
_symmetry.space_group_name_H-M   'P 1'
#
loop_
_entity.id
_entity.type
_entity.pdbx_description
1 polymer ?
#
loop_
_entity_poly.entity_id
_entity_poly.type
_entity_poly.pdbx_seq_one_letter_code
_entity_poly.pdbx_strand_id
1 'polypeptide(L)'
;MIVFVSWGLMLFGLIFFRKSDFSLPLSSIFAGTLLFVSYLDWLSPEITNLMPVLKSYWLKIHVATIISSYAPLALSALLGVMAQLMIIFKTDKNEQLLDRKIKELSYINELSMTLGLFILSVGTFLGGVWANESWGRYWAWDPKETWALISIMIYAFV
;
A
#
# COMPACT_ATOMS: atom_id res chain seq x y z
N MET A 1 -7.05 11.41 1.63
CA MET A 1 -6.22 10.25 1.24
C MET A 1 -5.56 9.58 2.43
N ILE A 2 -4.79 10.26 3.27
CA ILE A 2 -4.08 9.67 4.42
C ILE A 2 -5.02 8.90 5.35
N VAL A 3 -6.15 9.47 5.74
CA VAL A 3 -7.17 8.81 6.59
C VAL A 3 -7.66 7.51 5.95
N PHE A 4 -7.90 7.50 4.64
CA PHE A 4 -8.34 6.32 3.91
C PHE A 4 -7.27 5.21 3.92
N VAL A 5 -6.00 5.56 3.71
CA VAL A 5 -4.88 4.60 3.78
C VAL A 5 -4.74 4.05 5.19
N SER A 6 -4.79 4.90 6.22
CA SER A 6 -4.69 4.49 7.62
C SER A 6 -5.81 3.51 8.01
N TRP A 7 -7.05 3.83 7.62
CA TRP A 7 -8.20 2.97 7.85
C TRP A 7 -8.08 1.65 7.07
N GLY A 8 -7.71 1.71 5.78
CA GLY A 8 -7.49 0.55 4.95
C GLY A 8 -6.40 -0.38 5.49
N LEU A 9 -5.30 0.17 6.00
CA LEU A 9 -4.22 -0.59 6.61
C LEU A 9 -4.68 -1.36 7.85
N MET A 10 -5.46 -0.70 8.72
CA MET A 10 -6.03 -1.34 9.91
C MET A 10 -7.01 -2.45 9.53
N LEU A 11 -7.92 -2.20 8.58
CA LEU A 11 -8.86 -3.20 8.10
C LEU A 11 -8.16 -4.39 7.46
N PHE A 12 -7.18 -4.13 6.60
CA PHE A 12 -6.43 -5.17 5.93
C PHE A 12 -5.72 -6.07 6.95
N GLY A 13 -5.01 -5.48 7.91
CA GLY A 13 -4.35 -6.20 9.00
C GLY A 13 -5.33 -7.03 9.83
N LEU A 14 -6.51 -6.48 10.13
CA LEU A 14 -7.53 -7.15 10.94
C LEU A 14 -8.21 -8.31 10.20
N ILE A 15 -8.54 -8.14 8.93
CA ILE A 15 -9.30 -9.15 8.16
C ILE A 15 -8.40 -10.31 7.76
N PHE A 16 -7.24 -10.01 7.19
CA PHE A 16 -6.39 -11.03 6.58
C PHE A 16 -5.40 -11.66 7.56
N PHE A 17 -4.91 -10.91 8.55
CA PHE A 17 -3.80 -11.34 9.40
C PHE A 17 -4.09 -11.25 10.90
N ARG A 18 -5.34 -11.37 11.27
CA ARG A 18 -5.81 -11.31 12.67
C ARG A 18 -5.07 -12.26 13.62
N LYS A 19 -4.57 -13.38 13.10
CA LYS A 19 -3.88 -14.42 13.90
C LYS A 19 -2.39 -14.15 14.07
N SER A 20 -1.81 -13.20 13.33
CA SER A 20 -0.39 -12.89 13.43
C SER A 20 -0.15 -11.92 14.60
N ASP A 21 0.84 -12.25 15.43
CA ASP A 21 1.23 -11.43 16.59
C ASP A 21 1.79 -10.06 16.19
N PHE A 22 2.26 -9.90 14.95
CA PHE A 22 2.97 -8.70 14.48
C PHE A 22 2.15 -7.82 13.54
N SER A 23 1.25 -8.38 12.76
CA SER A 23 0.56 -7.62 11.71
C SER A 23 -0.36 -6.52 12.26
N LEU A 24 -1.12 -6.80 13.31
CA LEU A 24 -2.00 -5.81 13.95
C LEU A 24 -1.22 -4.69 14.66
N PRO A 25 -0.23 -4.98 15.54
CA PRO A 25 0.57 -3.93 16.16
C PRO A 25 1.29 -3.04 15.13
N LEU A 26 1.92 -3.63 14.11
CA LEU A 26 2.61 -2.87 13.07
C LEU A 26 1.66 -1.99 12.26
N SER A 27 0.51 -2.54 11.84
CA SER A 27 -0.49 -1.76 11.09
C SER A 27 -1.07 -0.63 11.94
N SER A 28 -1.29 -0.83 13.24
CA SER A 28 -1.81 0.21 14.14
C SER A 28 -0.80 1.32 14.41
N ILE A 29 0.47 0.99 14.65
CA ILE A 29 1.55 1.98 14.83
C ILE A 29 1.70 2.82 13.57
N PHE A 30 1.74 2.18 12.39
CA PHE A 30 1.91 2.90 11.14
C PHE A 30 0.69 3.75 10.79
N ALA A 31 -0.54 3.24 10.98
CA ALA A 31 -1.76 4.01 10.80
C ALA A 31 -1.81 5.21 11.75
N GLY A 32 -1.42 5.02 13.02
CA GLY A 32 -1.30 6.11 14.00
C GLY A 32 -0.27 7.17 13.60
N THR A 33 0.89 6.75 13.08
CA THR A 33 1.92 7.67 12.57
C THR A 33 1.41 8.48 11.39
N LEU A 34 0.70 7.85 10.43
CA LEU A 34 0.11 8.56 9.30
C LEU A 34 -0.95 9.59 9.74
N LEU A 35 -1.79 9.23 10.70
CA LEU A 35 -2.78 10.15 11.25
C LEU A 35 -2.12 11.30 12.01
N PHE A 36 -1.06 11.02 12.77
CA PHE A 36 -0.27 12.05 13.45
C PHE A 36 0.37 13.04 12.46
N VAL A 37 0.98 12.54 11.38
CA VAL A 37 1.51 13.40 10.30
C VAL A 37 0.41 14.25 9.66
N SER A 38 -0.79 13.69 9.49
CA SER A 38 -1.95 14.45 8.99
C SER A 38 -2.39 15.57 9.94
N TYR A 39 -2.19 15.39 11.25
CA TYR A 39 -2.52 16.38 12.27
C TYR A 39 -1.54 17.56 12.31
N LEU A 40 -0.30 17.38 11.84
CA LEU A 40 0.77 18.40 11.90
C LEU A 40 0.57 19.61 10.94
N ASP A 41 -0.60 19.79 10.36
CA ASP A 41 -0.94 20.89 9.43
C ASP A 41 0.03 21.10 8.24
N TRP A 42 0.83 20.11 7.93
CA TRP A 42 1.71 20.15 6.74
C TRP A 42 0.93 20.01 5.41
N LEU A 43 -0.34 19.64 5.51
CA LEU A 43 -1.23 19.44 4.37
C LEU A 43 -2.33 20.50 4.41
N SER A 44 -2.41 21.32 3.36
CA SER A 44 -3.47 22.31 3.24
C SER A 44 -4.85 21.61 3.25
N PRO A 45 -5.74 21.93 4.21
CA PRO A 45 -7.07 21.36 4.25
C PRO A 45 -8.06 22.06 3.30
N GLU A 46 -7.60 23.02 2.49
CA GLU A 46 -8.47 23.82 1.65
C GLU A 46 -9.19 22.97 0.59
N ILE A 47 -10.51 23.04 0.59
CA ILE A 47 -11.38 22.43 -0.41
C ILE A 47 -11.63 23.46 -1.49
N THR A 48 -10.89 23.34 -2.60
CA THR A 48 -11.05 24.19 -3.78
C THR A 48 -11.99 23.55 -4.81
N ASN A 49 -12.54 24.35 -5.72
CA ASN A 49 -13.36 23.85 -6.81
C ASN A 49 -12.53 22.95 -7.75
N LEU A 50 -12.97 21.70 -7.91
CA LEU A 50 -12.34 20.76 -8.82
C LEU A 50 -12.61 21.15 -10.28
N MET A 51 -11.59 21.06 -11.12
CA MET A 51 -11.74 21.17 -12.58
C MET A 51 -12.72 20.11 -13.11
N PRO A 52 -13.47 20.36 -14.19
CA PRO A 52 -14.46 19.41 -14.74
C PRO A 52 -13.87 18.00 -14.99
N VAL A 53 -12.65 17.92 -15.52
CA VAL A 53 -11.91 16.66 -15.77
C VAL A 53 -11.75 15.83 -14.50
N LEU A 54 -11.62 16.45 -13.33
CA LEU A 54 -11.47 15.76 -12.05
C LEU A 54 -12.81 15.31 -11.44
N LYS A 55 -13.94 15.63 -12.06
CA LYS A 55 -15.28 15.18 -11.63
C LYS A 55 -15.70 13.84 -12.24
N SER A 56 -14.87 13.22 -13.09
CA SER A 56 -15.16 11.95 -13.73
C SER A 56 -15.40 10.83 -12.72
N TYR A 57 -16.35 9.95 -13.04
CA TYR A 57 -16.63 8.73 -12.27
C TYR A 57 -15.44 7.77 -12.28
N TRP A 58 -14.79 7.61 -13.44
CA TRP A 58 -13.63 6.75 -13.61
C TRP A 58 -12.44 7.20 -12.77
N LEU A 59 -12.23 8.51 -12.63
CA LEU A 59 -11.18 9.03 -11.74
C LEU A 59 -11.40 8.59 -10.30
N LYS A 60 -12.64 8.64 -9.81
CA LYS A 60 -12.95 8.25 -8.43
C LYS A 60 -12.62 6.77 -8.18
N ILE A 61 -12.99 5.89 -9.13
CA ILE A 61 -12.71 4.46 -9.04
C ILE A 61 -11.20 4.21 -9.13
N HIS A 62 -10.53 4.80 -10.11
CA HIS A 62 -9.07 4.70 -10.27
C HIS A 62 -8.34 5.09 -8.98
N VAL A 63 -8.60 6.29 -8.47
CA VAL A 63 -7.94 6.82 -7.27
C VAL A 63 -8.24 5.95 -6.05
N ALA A 64 -9.48 5.52 -5.85
CA ALA A 64 -9.84 4.63 -4.75
C ALA A 64 -9.09 3.30 -4.84
N THR A 65 -8.97 2.70 -6.02
CA THR A 65 -8.27 1.44 -6.23
C THR A 65 -6.76 1.59 -5.99
N ILE A 66 -6.13 2.62 -6.54
CA ILE A 66 -4.70 2.90 -6.32
C ILE A 66 -4.41 3.10 -4.82
N ILE A 67 -5.20 3.92 -4.13
CA ILE A 67 -4.99 4.18 -2.71
C ILE A 67 -5.21 2.91 -1.87
N SER A 68 -6.17 2.07 -2.26
CA SER A 68 -6.42 0.79 -1.59
C SER A 68 -5.23 -0.17 -1.70
N SER A 69 -4.43 -0.10 -2.78
CA SER A 69 -3.23 -0.92 -2.94
C SER A 69 -2.11 -0.54 -1.97
N TYR A 70 -2.08 0.70 -1.50
CA TYR A 70 -1.03 1.17 -0.58
C TYR A 70 -1.09 0.50 0.79
N ALA A 71 -2.27 0.10 1.26
CA ALA A 71 -2.42 -0.57 2.55
C ALA A 71 -1.67 -1.92 2.61
N PRO A 72 -1.93 -2.89 1.70
CA PRO A 72 -1.18 -4.15 1.69
C PRO A 72 0.30 -3.97 1.36
N LEU A 73 0.68 -3.03 0.47
CA LEU A 73 2.08 -2.76 0.15
C LEU A 73 2.83 -2.16 1.35
N ALA A 74 2.22 -1.23 2.09
CA ALA A 74 2.81 -0.66 3.29
C ALA A 74 2.97 -1.72 4.39
N LEU A 75 1.97 -2.59 4.59
CA LEU A 75 2.08 -3.69 5.54
C LEU A 75 3.21 -4.64 5.14
N SER A 76 3.32 -5.00 3.86
CA SER A 76 4.42 -5.81 3.34
C SER A 76 5.78 -5.18 3.65
N ALA A 77 5.97 -3.89 3.40
CA ALA A 77 7.23 -3.20 3.71
C ALA A 77 7.59 -3.28 5.21
N LEU A 78 6.61 -3.07 6.09
CA LEU A 78 6.82 -3.15 7.55
C LEU A 78 7.18 -4.56 8.01
N LEU A 79 6.48 -5.57 7.50
CA LEU A 79 6.74 -6.98 7.82
C LEU A 79 8.11 -7.41 7.29
N GLY A 80 8.50 -6.96 6.10
CA GLY A 80 9.82 -7.21 5.53
C GLY A 80 10.94 -6.63 6.38
N VAL A 81 10.83 -5.37 6.80
CA VAL A 81 11.79 -4.76 7.73
C VAL A 81 11.85 -5.53 9.05
N MET A 82 10.70 -5.92 9.61
CA MET A 82 10.66 -6.66 10.86
C MET A 82 11.32 -8.04 10.73
N ALA A 83 11.07 -8.75 9.63
CA ALA A 83 11.73 -10.03 9.34
C ALA A 83 13.26 -9.87 9.24
N GLN A 84 13.74 -8.83 8.57
CA GLN A 84 15.18 -8.53 8.47
C GLN A 84 15.80 -8.23 9.84
N LEU A 85 15.14 -7.43 10.67
CA LEU A 85 15.61 -7.17 12.04
C LEU A 85 15.68 -8.47 12.84
N MET A 86 14.69 -9.36 12.74
CA MET A 86 14.72 -10.66 13.42
C MET A 86 15.89 -11.54 12.95
N ILE A 87 16.24 -11.50 11.65
CA ILE A 87 17.40 -12.22 11.11
C ILE A 87 18.71 -11.68 11.70
N ILE A 88 18.85 -10.35 11.79
CA ILE A 88 20.06 -9.69 12.34
C ILE A 88 20.25 -10.03 13.83
N PHE A 89 19.17 -10.05 14.60
CA PHE A 89 19.23 -10.33 16.06
C PHE A 89 19.09 -11.81 16.41
N LYS A 90 19.15 -12.70 15.42
CA LYS A 90 19.11 -14.13 15.63
C LYS A 90 20.36 -14.62 16.35
N THR A 91 20.18 -15.43 17.41
CA THR A 91 21.24 -16.03 18.22
C THR A 91 20.91 -17.51 18.45
N ASP A 92 21.91 -18.36 18.66
CA ASP A 92 21.74 -19.81 18.88
C ASP A 92 20.68 -20.17 19.95
N LYS A 93 20.52 -19.31 20.97
CA LYS A 93 19.55 -19.51 22.06
C LYS A 93 18.09 -19.34 21.62
N ASN A 94 17.81 -18.54 20.58
CA ASN A 94 16.46 -18.19 20.14
C ASN A 94 16.18 -18.60 18.68
N GLU A 95 17.10 -19.35 18.06
CA GLU A 95 17.07 -19.72 16.66
C GLU A 95 15.73 -20.35 16.24
N GLN A 96 15.32 -21.44 16.90
CA GLN A 96 14.10 -22.17 16.52
C GLN A 96 12.82 -21.34 16.63
N LEU A 97 12.74 -20.44 17.64
CA LEU A 97 11.60 -19.58 17.81
C LEU A 97 11.55 -18.52 16.72
N LEU A 98 12.70 -17.88 16.46
CA LEU A 98 12.79 -16.82 15.44
C LEU A 98 12.59 -17.37 14.04
N ASP A 99 13.12 -18.54 13.70
CA ASP A 99 12.92 -19.16 12.38
C ASP A 99 11.44 -19.40 12.08
N ARG A 100 10.68 -19.87 13.06
CA ARG A 100 9.23 -20.02 12.89
C ARG A 100 8.52 -18.69 12.67
N LYS A 101 8.88 -17.66 13.44
CA LYS A 101 8.31 -16.33 13.31
C LYS A 101 8.70 -15.65 12.00
N ILE A 102 9.94 -15.79 11.56
CA ILE A 102 10.43 -15.26 10.26
C ILE A 102 9.66 -15.93 9.11
N LYS A 103 9.45 -17.25 9.14
CA LYS A 103 8.65 -17.94 8.12
C LYS A 103 7.20 -17.44 8.08
N GLU A 104 6.58 -17.25 9.23
CA GLU A 104 5.23 -16.68 9.32
C GLU A 104 5.18 -15.26 8.71
N LEU A 105 6.11 -14.39 9.10
CA LEU A 105 6.21 -13.03 8.58
C LEU A 105 6.47 -13.01 7.07
N SER A 106 7.35 -13.87 6.57
CA SER A 106 7.65 -13.97 5.14
C SER A 106 6.42 -14.38 4.33
N TYR A 107 5.66 -15.35 4.81
CA TYR A 107 4.41 -15.78 4.15
C TYR A 107 3.37 -14.65 4.09
N ILE A 108 3.18 -13.93 5.21
CA ILE A 108 2.25 -12.80 5.26
C ILE A 108 2.73 -11.66 4.36
N ASN A 109 4.04 -11.43 4.33
CA ASN A 109 4.68 -10.43 3.48
C ASN A 109 4.42 -10.70 2.00
N GLU A 110 4.69 -11.92 1.54
CA GLU A 110 4.47 -12.36 0.16
C GLU A 110 2.99 -12.21 -0.24
N LEU A 111 2.07 -12.67 0.60
CA LEU A 111 0.63 -12.54 0.33
C LEU A 111 0.18 -11.08 0.26
N SER A 112 0.65 -10.25 1.19
CA SER A 112 0.34 -8.81 1.21
C SER A 112 0.87 -8.11 -0.02
N MET A 113 2.10 -8.41 -0.42
CA MET A 113 2.75 -7.85 -1.61
C MET A 113 2.01 -8.26 -2.88
N THR A 114 1.68 -9.54 -3.03
CA THR A 114 0.94 -10.05 -4.20
C THR A 114 -0.44 -9.39 -4.33
N LEU A 115 -1.20 -9.28 -3.23
CA LEU A 115 -2.49 -8.60 -3.23
C LEU A 115 -2.35 -7.11 -3.57
N GLY A 116 -1.37 -6.45 -2.98
CA GLY A 116 -1.08 -5.04 -3.25
C GLY A 116 -0.71 -4.80 -4.71
N LEU A 117 0.14 -5.65 -5.27
CA LEU A 117 0.53 -5.62 -6.68
C LEU A 117 -0.67 -5.82 -7.61
N PHE A 118 -1.52 -6.79 -7.32
CA PHE A 118 -2.73 -7.04 -8.11
C PHE A 118 -3.65 -5.82 -8.13
N ILE A 119 -3.95 -5.25 -6.95
CA ILE A 119 -4.82 -4.07 -6.84
C ILE A 119 -4.17 -2.85 -7.53
N LEU A 120 -2.85 -2.65 -7.40
CA LEU A 120 -2.11 -1.58 -8.06
C LEU A 120 -2.19 -1.71 -9.58
N SER A 121 -2.02 -2.91 -10.11
CA SER A 121 -2.10 -3.19 -11.54
C SER A 121 -3.50 -2.87 -12.08
N VAL A 122 -4.54 -3.36 -11.43
CA VAL A 122 -5.94 -3.04 -11.80
C VAL A 122 -6.18 -1.53 -11.73
N GLY A 123 -5.70 -0.86 -10.68
CA GLY A 123 -5.80 0.58 -10.55
C GLY A 123 -5.13 1.33 -11.69
N THR A 124 -3.97 0.90 -12.13
CA THR A 124 -3.23 1.51 -13.25
C THR A 124 -4.00 1.38 -14.56
N PHE A 125 -4.59 0.21 -14.85
CA PHE A 125 -5.47 0.04 -16.02
C PHE A 125 -6.70 0.95 -15.98
N LEU A 126 -7.34 1.09 -14.82
CA LEU A 126 -8.47 2.00 -14.64
C LEU A 126 -8.06 3.47 -14.85
N GLY A 127 -6.83 3.82 -14.52
CA GLY A 127 -6.24 5.13 -14.83
C GLY A 127 -6.15 5.39 -16.34
N GLY A 128 -5.77 4.38 -17.12
CA GLY A 128 -5.78 4.46 -18.58
C GLY A 128 -7.18 4.69 -19.14
N VAL A 129 -8.21 4.01 -18.62
CA VAL A 129 -9.61 4.24 -19.02
C VAL A 129 -10.05 5.69 -18.77
N TRP A 130 -9.73 6.21 -17.56
CA TRP A 130 -10.00 7.61 -17.24
C TRP A 130 -9.23 8.57 -18.16
N ALA A 131 -7.96 8.30 -18.43
CA ALA A 131 -7.12 9.12 -19.31
C ALA A 131 -7.69 9.17 -20.73
N ASN A 132 -8.18 8.05 -21.25
CA ASN A 132 -8.83 7.99 -22.57
C ASN A 132 -10.12 8.82 -22.60
N GLU A 133 -10.96 8.74 -21.59
CA GLU A 133 -12.18 9.56 -21.49
C GLU A 133 -11.88 11.06 -21.42
N SER A 134 -10.82 11.42 -20.67
CA SER A 134 -10.48 12.83 -20.37
C SER A 134 -9.63 13.48 -21.46
N TRP A 135 -8.74 12.75 -22.11
CA TRP A 135 -7.73 13.26 -23.05
C TRP A 135 -7.65 12.51 -24.38
N GLY A 136 -8.49 11.48 -24.59
CA GLY A 136 -8.53 10.69 -25.82
C GLY A 136 -7.35 9.76 -26.03
N ARG A 137 -6.61 9.41 -24.96
CA ARG A 137 -5.46 8.50 -25.01
C ARG A 137 -5.35 7.70 -23.74
N TYR A 138 -5.03 6.42 -23.85
CA TYR A 138 -4.90 5.51 -22.70
C TYR A 138 -3.60 5.69 -21.92
N TRP A 139 -2.54 6.17 -22.55
CA TRP A 139 -1.20 6.27 -21.99
C TRP A 139 -0.44 7.44 -22.60
N ALA A 140 0.27 8.20 -21.79
CA ALA A 140 1.00 9.39 -22.20
C ALA A 140 2.48 9.41 -21.81
N TRP A 141 2.96 8.39 -21.10
CA TRP A 141 4.32 8.35 -20.53
C TRP A 141 4.60 9.51 -19.56
N ASP A 142 3.57 10.00 -18.90
CA ASP A 142 3.80 11.00 -17.86
C ASP A 142 4.54 10.37 -16.66
N PRO A 143 5.16 11.21 -15.78
CA PRO A 143 5.92 10.68 -14.65
C PRO A 143 5.11 9.77 -13.72
N LYS A 144 3.81 10.01 -13.54
CA LYS A 144 2.96 9.21 -12.64
C LYS A 144 2.69 7.83 -13.25
N GLU A 145 2.36 7.78 -14.52
CA GLU A 145 2.15 6.53 -15.28
C GLU A 145 3.44 5.70 -15.30
N THR A 146 4.57 6.36 -15.62
CA THR A 146 5.88 5.71 -15.71
C THR A 146 6.31 5.12 -14.36
N TRP A 147 6.17 5.87 -13.26
CA TRP A 147 6.50 5.37 -11.93
C TRP A 147 5.56 4.26 -11.45
N ALA A 148 4.27 4.31 -11.80
CA ALA A 148 3.35 3.23 -11.52
C ALA A 148 3.77 1.93 -12.22
N LEU A 149 4.13 2.03 -13.52
CA LEU A 149 4.63 0.88 -14.28
C LEU A 149 5.94 0.34 -13.71
N ILE A 150 6.92 1.20 -13.41
CA ILE A 150 8.19 0.80 -12.78
C ILE A 150 7.92 0.07 -11.46
N SER A 151 7.03 0.59 -10.62
CA SER A 151 6.66 -0.04 -9.35
C SER A 151 6.08 -1.43 -9.57
N ILE A 152 5.15 -1.59 -10.51
CA ILE A 152 4.56 -2.88 -10.86
C ILE A 152 5.64 -3.85 -11.33
N MET A 153 6.55 -3.41 -12.20
CA MET A 153 7.63 -4.25 -12.71
C MET A 153 8.56 -4.72 -11.58
N ILE A 154 8.98 -3.81 -10.70
CA ILE A 154 9.86 -4.16 -9.58
C ILE A 154 9.19 -5.19 -8.67
N TYR A 155 7.95 -4.95 -8.24
CA TYR A 155 7.22 -5.87 -7.36
C TYR A 155 6.85 -7.20 -8.02
N ALA A 156 6.77 -7.26 -9.34
CA ALA A 156 6.53 -8.50 -10.07
C ALA A 156 7.76 -9.42 -10.12
N PHE A 157 8.97 -8.88 -9.91
CA PHE A 157 10.22 -9.65 -9.91
C PHE A 157 10.67 -10.08 -8.51
N VAL A 158 10.05 -9.60 -7.47
CA VAL A 158 10.35 -9.95 -6.06
C VAL A 158 9.49 -11.12 -5.62
#